data_c4b92e471b048e4cd2a1ed259e8d9c9c
#
_entry.id   c4b92e471b048e4cd2a1ed259e8d9c9c
#
_cell.length_a   1.000
_cell.length_b   1.000
_cell.length_c   1.000
_cell.angle_alpha   90.00
_cell.angle_beta   90.00
_cell.angle_gamma   90.00
#
_symmetry.space_group_name_H-M   'P 1'
#
loop_
_entity.id
_entity.type
_entity.pdbx_description
1 polymer ?
#
loop_
_entity_poly.entity_id
_entity_poly.type
_entity_poly.pdbx_seq_one_letter_code
_entity_poly.pdbx_strand_id
1 'polypeptide(L)'
;MTKVLKISEDMDTIRVDGVSCIRCGRCVKVCPSQIFVQEKASGPVALSKPENCIVCGHCVAACPTGSVAHAEFPPAKVHPVDYAAMPTPAQVELLMAARRSNRALSQRPVPQEMLDRIVAAADLAPTATNARQLGYTLVTDPVLLRRMSEYTLGVFGKLADRLSHPLVRPWLSRLLPDVYRYVPVFRKMRREYAGGNDRILRGATAVLLIHAPKESRFGAEDANLAYQNASLMA
;
A
#
# COMPACT_ATOMS: atom_id res chain seq x y z
N MET A 1 -3.76 -14.25 -9.66
CA MET A 1 -3.77 -15.52 -8.90
C MET A 1 -3.51 -15.20 -7.45
N THR A 2 -4.54 -15.21 -6.63
CA THR A 2 -4.45 -14.89 -5.19
C THR A 2 -3.88 -16.10 -4.48
N LYS A 3 -2.61 -16.03 -4.08
CA LYS A 3 -1.95 -17.08 -3.31
C LYS A 3 -2.38 -16.95 -1.86
N VAL A 4 -3.46 -17.61 -1.47
CA VAL A 4 -3.77 -17.88 -0.07
C VAL A 4 -2.71 -18.87 0.41
N LEU A 5 -1.76 -18.40 1.22
CA LEU A 5 -0.77 -19.25 1.86
C LEU A 5 -1.52 -20.14 2.88
N LYS A 6 -1.76 -21.40 2.50
CA LYS A 6 -2.07 -22.44 3.47
C LYS A 6 -0.80 -22.68 4.30
N ILE A 7 -0.87 -22.41 5.59
CA ILE A 7 0.13 -22.82 6.56
C ILE A 7 0.11 -24.36 6.55
N SER A 8 1.20 -24.97 6.07
CA SER A 8 1.40 -26.40 6.14
C SER A 8 1.63 -26.78 7.63
N GLU A 9 0.94 -27.79 8.10
CA GLU A 9 0.91 -28.24 9.49
C GLU A 9 2.22 -28.87 9.99
N ASP A 10 3.34 -28.77 9.27
CA ASP A 10 4.53 -29.56 9.58
C ASP A 10 5.84 -28.80 9.37
N MET A 11 6.05 -27.73 10.12
CA MET A 11 7.40 -27.22 10.48
C MET A 11 7.27 -26.15 11.56
N ASP A 12 8.14 -26.19 12.58
CA ASP A 12 8.33 -25.10 13.53
C ASP A 12 8.53 -23.77 12.80
N THR A 13 7.44 -23.04 12.56
CA THR A 13 7.48 -21.76 11.82
C THR A 13 8.48 -20.80 12.45
N ILE A 14 8.68 -20.91 13.77
CA ILE A 14 9.63 -20.11 14.56
C ILE A 14 10.35 -21.03 15.52
N ARG A 15 11.67 -20.85 15.66
CA ARG A 15 12.46 -21.52 16.68
C ARG A 15 13.50 -20.57 17.29
N VAL A 16 13.89 -20.83 18.52
CA VAL A 16 15.00 -20.17 19.19
C VAL A 16 16.12 -21.20 19.37
N ASP A 17 17.27 -20.94 18.79
CA ASP A 17 18.46 -21.76 19.02
C ASP A 17 19.04 -21.47 20.40
N GLY A 18 18.85 -22.42 21.35
CA GLY A 18 19.32 -22.26 22.73
C GLY A 18 20.82 -22.22 22.90
N VAL A 19 21.62 -22.67 21.89
CA VAL A 19 23.07 -22.69 21.93
C VAL A 19 23.62 -21.29 21.64
N SER A 20 23.17 -20.63 20.58
CA SER A 20 23.62 -19.29 20.19
C SER A 20 22.85 -18.17 20.93
N CYS A 21 21.77 -18.47 21.61
CA CYS A 21 20.93 -17.48 22.32
C CYS A 21 21.62 -16.94 23.57
N ILE A 22 21.96 -15.65 23.57
CA ILE A 22 22.53 -14.94 24.73
C ILE A 22 21.49 -14.50 25.77
N ARG A 23 20.25 -14.91 25.63
CA ARG A 23 19.15 -14.69 26.59
C ARG A 23 18.85 -13.21 26.91
N CYS A 24 19.09 -12.32 25.96
CA CYS A 24 18.96 -10.86 26.14
C CYS A 24 17.51 -10.36 26.18
N GLY A 25 16.52 -11.19 25.91
CA GLY A 25 15.07 -10.86 25.96
C GLY A 25 14.60 -9.87 24.88
N ARG A 26 15.40 -9.50 23.88
CA ARG A 26 14.98 -8.54 22.84
C ARG A 26 13.77 -9.05 22.05
N CYS A 27 13.78 -10.33 21.65
CA CYS A 27 12.64 -10.94 20.94
C CYS A 27 11.33 -10.91 21.74
N VAL A 28 11.43 -11.03 23.08
CA VAL A 28 10.27 -10.89 23.97
C VAL A 28 9.73 -9.46 23.96
N LYS A 29 10.61 -8.46 24.02
CA LYS A 29 10.22 -7.04 24.06
C LYS A 29 9.60 -6.53 22.75
N VAL A 30 10.10 -7.01 21.60
CA VAL A 30 9.67 -6.48 20.30
C VAL A 30 8.47 -7.21 19.70
N CYS A 31 8.04 -8.34 20.27
CA CYS A 31 6.96 -9.14 19.71
C CYS A 31 5.59 -8.54 20.06
N PRO A 32 4.82 -7.99 19.10
CA PRO A 32 3.51 -7.42 19.37
C PRO A 32 2.47 -8.49 19.78
N SER A 33 2.66 -9.73 19.31
CA SER A 33 1.78 -10.88 19.64
C SER A 33 2.22 -11.64 20.89
N GLN A 34 3.31 -11.21 21.55
CA GLN A 34 3.80 -11.79 22.80
C GLN A 34 4.00 -13.33 22.76
N ILE A 35 4.48 -13.82 21.60
CA ILE A 35 4.71 -15.26 21.41
C ILE A 35 6.03 -15.77 22.05
N PHE A 36 6.88 -14.88 22.56
CA PHE A 36 8.10 -15.22 23.29
C PHE A 36 7.90 -14.96 24.77
N VAL A 37 8.34 -15.90 25.61
CA VAL A 37 8.29 -15.78 27.05
C VAL A 37 9.69 -16.01 27.64
N GLN A 38 9.98 -15.31 28.73
CA GLN A 38 11.19 -15.44 29.51
C GLN A 38 10.82 -15.25 31.00
N GLU A 39 10.79 -16.32 31.74
CA GLU A 39 10.30 -16.30 33.14
C GLU A 39 11.19 -15.50 34.08
N LYS A 40 12.50 -15.54 33.86
CA LYS A 40 13.50 -14.84 34.67
C LYS A 40 14.42 -14.02 33.77
N ALA A 41 14.87 -12.88 34.23
CA ALA A 41 15.91 -12.11 33.55
C ALA A 41 17.13 -13.01 33.25
N SER A 42 17.59 -12.99 32.00
CA SER A 42 18.68 -13.85 31.49
C SER A 42 18.38 -15.36 31.55
N GLY A 43 17.15 -15.76 31.78
CA GLY A 43 16.67 -17.15 31.64
C GLY A 43 16.49 -17.54 30.17
N PRO A 44 16.21 -18.83 29.91
CA PRO A 44 15.93 -19.29 28.56
C PRO A 44 14.69 -18.59 28.00
N VAL A 45 14.72 -18.31 26.69
CA VAL A 45 13.56 -17.80 25.95
C VAL A 45 12.83 -19.00 25.34
N ALA A 46 11.54 -19.09 25.61
CA ALA A 46 10.65 -20.11 25.07
C ALA A 46 9.55 -19.48 24.19
N LEU A 47 8.91 -20.31 23.39
CA LEU A 47 7.73 -19.92 22.60
C LEU A 47 6.46 -20.25 23.40
N SER A 48 5.51 -19.30 23.37
CA SER A 48 4.16 -19.47 23.89
C SER A 48 3.18 -18.99 22.84
N LYS A 49 2.28 -19.86 22.39
CA LYS A 49 1.27 -19.54 21.35
C LYS A 49 1.86 -19.04 20.02
N PRO A 50 2.80 -19.78 19.40
CA PRO A 50 3.40 -19.38 18.12
C PRO A 50 2.38 -19.20 16.99
N GLU A 51 1.20 -19.82 17.09
CA GLU A 51 0.06 -19.67 16.17
C GLU A 51 -0.45 -18.22 16.07
N ASN A 52 -0.17 -17.38 17.06
CA ASN A 52 -0.54 -15.96 17.05
C ASN A 52 0.48 -15.07 16.31
N CYS A 53 1.48 -15.67 15.65
CA CYS A 53 2.48 -14.92 14.91
C CYS A 53 1.88 -14.18 13.71
N ILE A 54 2.08 -12.86 13.65
CA ILE A 54 1.68 -12.01 12.52
C ILE A 54 2.77 -11.87 11.46
N VAL A 55 3.80 -12.69 11.50
CA VAL A 55 4.89 -12.72 10.49
C VAL A 55 5.56 -11.35 10.27
N CYS A 56 5.73 -10.55 11.31
CA CYS A 56 6.29 -9.19 11.18
C CYS A 56 7.82 -9.12 11.13
N GLY A 57 8.54 -10.21 11.45
CA GLY A 57 10.00 -10.30 11.40
C GLY A 57 10.77 -9.55 12.49
N HIS A 58 10.11 -8.80 13.40
CA HIS A 58 10.80 -8.01 14.44
C HIS A 58 11.73 -8.84 15.31
N CYS A 59 11.33 -10.07 15.66
CA CYS A 59 12.14 -10.95 16.49
C CYS A 59 13.45 -11.39 15.81
N VAL A 60 13.39 -11.64 14.49
CA VAL A 60 14.57 -11.97 13.67
C VAL A 60 15.48 -10.76 13.55
N ALA A 61 14.94 -9.59 13.21
CA ALA A 61 15.70 -8.35 13.04
C ALA A 61 16.35 -7.85 14.34
N ALA A 62 15.70 -8.05 15.50
CA ALA A 62 16.21 -7.61 16.78
C ALA A 62 17.21 -8.56 17.43
N CYS A 63 17.37 -9.80 16.90
CA CYS A 63 18.27 -10.78 17.49
C CYS A 63 19.74 -10.53 17.12
N PRO A 64 20.61 -10.15 18.08
CA PRO A 64 21.99 -9.79 17.76
C PRO A 64 22.86 -10.99 17.38
N THR A 65 22.44 -12.20 17.71
CA THR A 65 23.17 -13.44 17.44
C THR A 65 22.53 -14.31 16.35
N GLY A 66 21.41 -13.84 15.74
CA GLY A 66 20.69 -14.63 14.76
C GLY A 66 20.04 -15.92 15.30
N SER A 67 19.91 -16.04 16.63
CA SER A 67 19.38 -17.24 17.28
C SER A 67 17.88 -17.47 17.05
N VAL A 68 17.15 -16.46 16.55
CA VAL A 68 15.74 -16.60 16.20
C VAL A 68 15.64 -16.92 14.71
N ALA A 69 15.23 -18.15 14.39
CA ALA A 69 14.93 -18.56 13.02
C ALA A 69 13.42 -18.52 12.77
N HIS A 70 13.03 -18.10 11.57
CA HIS A 70 11.63 -18.02 11.15
C HIS A 70 11.54 -18.47 9.68
N ALA A 71 10.59 -19.36 9.36
CA ALA A 71 10.45 -19.94 8.03
C ALA A 71 10.27 -18.88 6.92
N GLU A 72 9.49 -17.82 7.19
CA GLU A 72 9.26 -16.73 6.24
C GLU A 72 10.45 -15.77 6.08
N PHE A 73 11.43 -15.80 6.99
CA PHE A 73 12.63 -14.97 6.99
C PHE A 73 13.90 -15.82 6.98
N PRO A 74 14.14 -16.63 5.93
CA PRO A 74 15.40 -17.37 5.79
C PRO A 74 16.56 -16.36 5.65
N PRO A 75 17.80 -16.75 5.98
CA PRO A 75 18.97 -15.86 5.94
C PRO A 75 19.12 -15.08 4.63
N ALA A 76 18.75 -15.68 3.51
CA ALA A 76 18.80 -15.04 2.19
C ALA A 76 17.83 -13.85 2.03
N LYS A 77 16.81 -13.74 2.87
CA LYS A 77 15.85 -12.61 2.89
C LYS A 77 16.15 -11.58 3.99
N VAL A 78 17.14 -11.84 4.84
CA VAL A 78 17.49 -10.95 5.95
C VAL A 78 18.75 -10.17 5.58
N HIS A 79 18.61 -8.88 5.36
CA HIS A 79 19.71 -8.01 4.98
C HIS A 79 20.01 -7.03 6.10
N PRO A 80 21.28 -6.79 6.44
CA PRO A 80 21.64 -5.74 7.39
C PRO A 80 21.28 -4.37 6.81
N VAL A 81 20.82 -3.46 7.67
CA VAL A 81 20.58 -2.07 7.28
C VAL A 81 21.93 -1.35 7.21
N ASP A 82 22.23 -0.78 6.05
CA ASP A 82 23.37 0.13 5.91
C ASP A 82 22.97 1.52 6.43
N TYR A 83 23.29 1.78 7.68
CA TYR A 83 22.98 3.07 8.31
C TYR A 83 23.77 4.23 7.69
N ALA A 84 24.91 3.97 7.04
CA ALA A 84 25.67 5.02 6.37
C ALA A 84 25.01 5.49 5.06
N ALA A 85 24.23 4.61 4.43
CA ALA A 85 23.45 4.92 3.23
C ALA A 85 22.06 5.51 3.54
N MET A 86 21.68 5.63 4.82
CA MET A 86 20.38 6.22 5.18
C MET A 86 20.34 7.72 4.83
N PRO A 87 19.23 8.22 4.27
CA PRO A 87 19.08 9.65 3.99
C PRO A 87 19.07 10.46 5.28
N THR A 88 19.66 11.65 5.24
CA THR A 88 19.55 12.60 6.34
C THR A 88 18.11 13.10 6.52
N PRO A 89 17.72 13.58 7.72
CA PRO A 89 16.42 14.18 7.93
C PRO A 89 16.10 15.29 6.92
N ALA A 90 17.06 16.15 6.60
CA ALA A 90 16.88 17.23 5.63
C ALA A 90 16.60 16.72 4.21
N GLN A 91 17.21 15.60 3.79
CA GLN A 91 16.91 14.97 2.49
C GLN A 91 15.51 14.39 2.46
N VAL A 92 15.06 13.75 3.53
CA VAL A 92 13.69 13.23 3.64
C VAL A 92 12.67 14.36 3.64
N GLU A 93 12.91 15.44 4.38
CA GLU A 93 12.07 16.64 4.42
C GLU A 93 11.97 17.29 3.03
N LEU A 94 13.09 17.42 2.32
CA LEU A 94 13.12 17.97 0.97
C LEU A 94 12.29 17.12 0.00
N LEU A 95 12.42 15.78 0.04
CA LEU A 95 11.64 14.86 -0.79
C LEU A 95 10.14 15.03 -0.53
N MET A 96 9.73 15.06 0.74
CA MET A 96 8.33 15.25 1.11
C MET A 96 7.81 16.63 0.70
N ALA A 97 8.62 17.69 0.87
CA ALA A 97 8.25 19.06 0.51
C ALA A 97 8.20 19.28 -1.02
N ALA A 98 9.03 18.58 -1.79
CA ALA A 98 9.09 18.70 -3.25
C ALA A 98 7.93 17.99 -3.95
N ARG A 99 7.38 16.91 -3.37
CA ARG A 99 6.30 16.16 -3.99
C ARG A 99 5.07 17.03 -4.24
N ARG A 100 4.53 16.95 -5.45
CA ARG A 100 3.30 17.66 -5.87
C ARG A 100 2.37 16.71 -6.63
N SER A 101 1.06 17.01 -6.58
CA SER A 101 0.09 16.38 -7.48
C SER A 101 0.28 16.92 -8.89
N ASN A 102 1.23 16.33 -9.64
CA ASN A 102 1.49 16.76 -11.00
C ASN A 102 0.28 16.48 -11.88
N ARG A 103 -0.09 17.46 -12.70
CA ARG A 103 -1.21 17.40 -13.67
C ARG A 103 -0.81 17.72 -15.10
N ALA A 104 0.48 17.93 -15.32
CA ALA A 104 1.11 18.11 -16.65
C ALA A 104 1.96 16.89 -16.93
N LEU A 105 1.30 15.78 -17.29
CA LEU A 105 1.96 14.51 -17.51
C LEU A 105 2.60 14.45 -18.90
N SER A 106 3.78 13.84 -18.99
CA SER A 106 4.41 13.50 -20.24
C SER A 106 3.66 12.33 -20.90
N GLN A 107 3.49 12.39 -22.23
CA GLN A 107 2.92 11.27 -22.98
C GLN A 107 3.95 10.19 -23.34
N ARG A 108 5.20 10.32 -22.85
CA ARG A 108 6.23 9.31 -23.08
C ARG A 108 5.93 8.08 -22.21
N PRO A 109 6.01 6.87 -22.78
CA PRO A 109 5.88 5.65 -21.99
C PRO A 109 6.91 5.62 -20.85
N VAL A 110 6.47 5.19 -19.67
CA VAL A 110 7.36 4.97 -18.53
C VAL A 110 8.04 3.62 -18.70
N PRO A 111 9.38 3.51 -18.58
CA PRO A 111 10.07 2.23 -18.64
C PRO A 111 9.56 1.25 -17.58
N GLN A 112 9.43 -0.04 -17.93
CA GLN A 112 8.89 -1.08 -17.03
C GLN A 112 9.66 -1.16 -15.72
N GLU A 113 11.00 -1.07 -15.76
CA GLU A 113 11.84 -1.08 -14.57
C GLU A 113 11.47 0.03 -13.56
N MET A 114 11.15 1.23 -14.06
CA MET A 114 10.72 2.34 -13.18
C MET A 114 9.33 2.07 -12.58
N LEU A 115 8.42 1.50 -13.36
CA LEU A 115 7.09 1.10 -12.87
C LEU A 115 7.21 0.02 -11.80
N ASP A 116 8.06 -0.97 -12.00
CA ASP A 116 8.31 -2.05 -11.04
C ASP A 116 8.90 -1.50 -9.73
N ARG A 117 9.79 -0.52 -9.79
CA ARG A 117 10.33 0.15 -8.60
C ARG A 117 9.25 0.94 -7.83
N ILE A 118 8.33 1.58 -8.53
CA ILE A 118 7.20 2.29 -7.90
C ILE A 118 6.27 1.30 -7.20
N VAL A 119 5.97 0.16 -7.83
CA VAL A 119 5.15 -0.90 -7.22
C VAL A 119 5.87 -1.50 -6.01
N ALA A 120 7.17 -1.79 -6.12
CA ALA A 120 7.97 -2.29 -5.00
C ALA A 120 7.99 -1.31 -3.83
N ALA A 121 8.12 0.00 -4.08
CA ALA A 121 8.04 1.01 -3.05
C ALA A 121 6.66 1.06 -2.37
N ALA A 122 5.58 0.90 -3.14
CA ALA A 122 4.23 0.79 -2.59
C ALA A 122 4.10 -0.41 -1.65
N ASP A 123 4.66 -1.56 -2.02
CA ASP A 123 4.59 -2.82 -1.25
C ASP A 123 5.42 -2.79 0.04
N LEU A 124 6.37 -1.85 0.16
CA LEU A 124 7.11 -1.60 1.41
C LEU A 124 6.29 -0.87 2.46
N ALA A 125 5.09 -0.39 2.15
CA ALA A 125 4.25 0.29 3.12
C ALA A 125 3.85 -0.64 4.28
N PRO A 126 3.87 -0.15 5.53
CA PRO A 126 3.36 -0.93 6.64
C PRO A 126 1.86 -1.16 6.47
N THR A 127 1.40 -2.33 6.90
CA THR A 127 -0.02 -2.67 6.92
C THR A 127 -0.48 -3.00 8.34
N ALA A 128 -1.74 -2.72 8.66
CA ALA A 128 -2.30 -3.03 9.96
C ALA A 128 -2.15 -4.53 10.26
N THR A 129 -1.66 -4.85 11.45
CA THR A 129 -1.35 -6.24 11.87
C THR A 129 -0.44 -7.03 10.92
N ASN A 130 0.32 -6.33 10.07
CA ASN A 130 1.13 -6.93 9.01
C ASN A 130 0.32 -7.82 8.03
N ALA A 131 -0.93 -7.45 7.78
CA ALA A 131 -1.87 -8.26 6.99
C ALA A 131 -1.44 -8.45 5.53
N ARG A 132 -0.72 -7.49 4.93
CA ARG A 132 -0.18 -7.54 3.55
C ARG A 132 -1.20 -7.99 2.51
N GLN A 133 -2.41 -7.45 2.60
CA GLN A 133 -3.55 -7.84 1.76
C GLN A 133 -3.75 -6.93 0.55
N LEU A 134 -2.86 -5.96 0.34
CA LEU A 134 -2.96 -5.08 -0.81
C LEU A 134 -2.63 -5.80 -2.11
N GLY A 135 -3.38 -5.47 -3.16
CA GLY A 135 -3.09 -5.86 -4.52
C GLY A 135 -2.75 -4.64 -5.37
N TYR A 136 -1.93 -4.85 -6.38
CA TYR A 136 -1.45 -3.80 -7.28
C TYR A 136 -1.76 -4.20 -8.72
N THR A 137 -2.47 -3.34 -9.43
CA THR A 137 -2.76 -3.55 -10.86
C THR A 137 -2.20 -2.38 -11.65
N LEU A 138 -1.20 -2.67 -12.48
CA LEU A 138 -0.60 -1.71 -13.38
C LEU A 138 -1.26 -1.78 -14.75
N VAL A 139 -1.76 -0.65 -15.24
CA VAL A 139 -2.40 -0.52 -16.55
C VAL A 139 -1.54 0.41 -17.41
N THR A 140 -0.99 -0.12 -18.51
CA THR A 140 -0.15 0.62 -19.47
C THR A 140 -0.70 0.57 -20.90
N ASP A 141 -1.73 -0.26 -21.14
CA ASP A 141 -2.38 -0.37 -22.45
C ASP A 141 -3.17 0.93 -22.76
N PRO A 142 -2.83 1.65 -23.85
CA PRO A 142 -3.49 2.90 -24.21
C PRO A 142 -5.00 2.74 -24.46
N VAL A 143 -5.45 1.57 -24.94
CA VAL A 143 -6.86 1.30 -25.17
C VAL A 143 -7.62 1.18 -23.85
N LEU A 144 -7.03 0.47 -22.89
CA LEU A 144 -7.61 0.35 -21.55
C LEU A 144 -7.63 1.69 -20.83
N LEU A 145 -6.56 2.46 -20.89
CA LEU A 145 -6.49 3.80 -20.30
C LEU A 145 -7.57 4.73 -20.85
N ARG A 146 -7.76 4.73 -22.17
CA ARG A 146 -8.85 5.48 -22.82
C ARG A 146 -10.22 5.04 -22.32
N ARG A 147 -10.47 3.73 -22.27
CA ARG A 147 -11.72 3.16 -21.77
C ARG A 147 -11.99 3.52 -20.31
N MET A 148 -10.95 3.62 -19.48
CA MET A 148 -11.09 4.07 -18.09
C MET A 148 -11.59 5.52 -18.02
N SER A 149 -11.03 6.42 -18.84
CA SER A 149 -11.50 7.81 -18.93
C SER A 149 -12.93 7.89 -19.44
N GLU A 150 -13.26 7.17 -20.52
CA GLU A 150 -14.61 7.13 -21.11
C GLU A 150 -15.66 6.60 -20.14
N TYR A 151 -15.35 5.51 -19.44
CA TYR A 151 -16.24 4.94 -18.43
C TYR A 151 -16.49 5.93 -17.29
N THR A 152 -15.44 6.55 -16.77
CA THR A 152 -15.53 7.53 -15.67
C THR A 152 -16.38 8.75 -16.09
N LEU A 153 -16.14 9.28 -17.29
CA LEU A 153 -16.94 10.36 -17.85
C LEU A 153 -18.40 9.96 -18.08
N GLY A 154 -18.64 8.72 -18.49
CA GLY A 154 -19.97 8.16 -18.64
C GLY A 154 -20.75 8.12 -17.33
N VAL A 155 -20.11 7.68 -16.23
CA VAL A 155 -20.69 7.68 -14.89
C VAL A 155 -21.01 9.09 -14.41
N PHE A 156 -20.05 10.00 -14.47
CA PHE A 156 -20.24 11.40 -14.05
C PHE A 156 -21.23 12.16 -14.94
N GLY A 157 -21.22 11.88 -16.25
CA GLY A 157 -22.20 12.45 -17.17
C GLY A 157 -23.62 12.05 -16.83
N LYS A 158 -23.88 10.75 -16.67
CA LYS A 158 -25.20 10.23 -16.26
C LYS A 158 -25.65 10.81 -14.91
N LEU A 159 -24.74 10.94 -13.96
CA LEU A 159 -25.03 11.57 -12.67
C LEU A 159 -25.42 13.04 -12.83
N ALA A 160 -24.66 13.80 -13.61
CA ALA A 160 -24.95 15.20 -13.90
C ALA A 160 -26.29 15.39 -14.60
N ASP A 161 -26.63 14.52 -15.53
CA ASP A 161 -27.89 14.55 -16.27
C ASP A 161 -29.07 14.24 -15.34
N ARG A 162 -28.96 13.20 -14.48
CA ARG A 162 -29.99 12.87 -13.46
C ARG A 162 -30.22 14.00 -12.47
N LEU A 163 -29.13 14.56 -11.92
CA LEU A 163 -29.21 15.70 -10.96
C LEU A 163 -29.78 16.96 -11.60
N SER A 164 -29.65 17.12 -12.91
CA SER A 164 -30.17 18.29 -13.64
C SER A 164 -31.61 18.13 -14.10
N HIS A 165 -32.23 16.97 -13.87
CA HIS A 165 -33.61 16.72 -14.30
C HIS A 165 -34.56 17.74 -13.63
N PRO A 166 -35.51 18.34 -14.39
CA PRO A 166 -36.37 19.41 -13.86
C PRO A 166 -37.17 19.02 -12.61
N LEU A 167 -37.61 17.76 -12.52
CA LEU A 167 -38.36 17.27 -11.36
C LEU A 167 -37.47 16.97 -10.12
N VAL A 168 -36.18 16.71 -10.32
CA VAL A 168 -35.29 16.32 -9.23
C VAL A 168 -34.54 17.53 -8.66
N ARG A 169 -34.10 18.42 -9.54
CA ARG A 169 -33.23 19.56 -9.20
C ARG A 169 -33.79 20.47 -8.09
N PRO A 170 -35.07 20.90 -8.09
CA PRO A 170 -35.57 21.86 -7.11
C PRO A 170 -35.49 21.36 -5.67
N TRP A 171 -35.68 20.05 -5.47
CA TRP A 171 -35.67 19.42 -4.16
C TRP A 171 -34.25 19.01 -3.74
N LEU A 172 -33.57 18.29 -4.61
CA LEU A 172 -32.27 17.68 -4.27
C LEU A 172 -31.16 18.75 -4.14
N SER A 173 -31.23 19.85 -4.88
CA SER A 173 -30.24 20.93 -4.78
C SER A 173 -30.24 21.63 -3.40
N ARG A 174 -31.38 21.61 -2.70
CA ARG A 174 -31.50 22.15 -1.34
C ARG A 174 -30.97 21.17 -0.29
N LEU A 175 -31.16 19.88 -0.53
CA LEU A 175 -30.73 18.81 0.40
C LEU A 175 -29.25 18.47 0.26
N LEU A 176 -28.69 18.55 -0.96
CA LEU A 176 -27.32 18.13 -1.28
C LEU A 176 -26.56 19.23 -2.04
N PRO A 177 -26.41 20.45 -1.50
CA PRO A 177 -25.79 21.59 -2.19
C PRO A 177 -24.35 21.29 -2.63
N ASP A 178 -23.58 20.53 -1.83
CA ASP A 178 -22.21 20.17 -2.14
C ASP A 178 -22.09 19.25 -3.35
N VAL A 179 -23.05 18.34 -3.57
CA VAL A 179 -23.08 17.49 -4.76
C VAL A 179 -23.38 18.31 -6.01
N TYR A 180 -24.30 19.28 -5.91
CA TYR A 180 -24.68 20.15 -7.03
C TYR A 180 -23.55 21.07 -7.52
N ARG A 181 -22.60 21.40 -6.65
CA ARG A 181 -21.38 22.15 -7.01
C ARG A 181 -20.56 21.44 -8.10
N TYR A 182 -20.62 20.12 -8.17
CA TYR A 182 -19.87 19.34 -9.14
C TYR A 182 -20.58 19.15 -10.49
N VAL A 183 -21.89 19.40 -10.59
CA VAL A 183 -22.63 19.24 -11.85
C VAL A 183 -22.04 20.03 -13.02
N PRO A 184 -21.72 21.33 -12.87
CA PRO A 184 -21.06 22.10 -13.93
C PRO A 184 -19.67 21.54 -14.28
N VAL A 185 -18.93 21.02 -13.28
CA VAL A 185 -17.61 20.42 -13.46
C VAL A 185 -17.70 19.17 -14.33
N PHE A 186 -18.63 18.27 -14.04
CA PHE A 186 -18.82 17.03 -14.81
C PHE A 186 -19.22 17.32 -16.26
N ARG A 187 -20.09 18.30 -16.48
CA ARG A 187 -20.46 18.74 -17.83
C ARG A 187 -19.28 19.36 -18.59
N LYS A 188 -18.46 20.15 -17.89
CA LYS A 188 -17.24 20.72 -18.48
C LYS A 188 -16.26 19.64 -18.86
N MET A 189 -15.99 18.66 -17.97
CA MET A 189 -15.08 17.54 -18.25
C MET A 189 -15.52 16.74 -19.51
N ARG A 190 -16.83 16.47 -19.67
CA ARG A 190 -17.37 15.79 -20.84
C ARG A 190 -17.16 16.58 -22.14
N ARG A 191 -17.38 17.89 -22.10
CA ARG A 191 -17.13 18.76 -23.28
C ARG A 191 -15.66 18.84 -23.64
N GLU A 192 -14.79 18.98 -22.66
CA GLU A 192 -13.34 19.05 -22.88
C GLU A 192 -12.80 17.74 -23.45
N TYR A 193 -13.29 16.59 -22.96
CA TYR A 193 -12.91 15.29 -23.51
C TYR A 193 -13.32 15.13 -24.96
N ALA A 194 -14.52 15.57 -25.34
CA ALA A 194 -14.95 15.60 -26.75
C ALA A 194 -14.08 16.48 -27.65
N GLY A 195 -13.44 17.50 -27.07
CA GLY A 195 -12.43 18.35 -27.73
C GLY A 195 -10.99 17.80 -27.65
N GLY A 196 -10.81 16.55 -27.19
CA GLY A 196 -9.48 15.91 -27.11
C GLY A 196 -8.70 16.17 -25.83
N ASN A 197 -9.30 16.88 -24.83
CA ASN A 197 -8.64 17.17 -23.55
C ASN A 197 -9.17 16.24 -22.44
N ASP A 198 -8.43 15.17 -22.18
CA ASP A 198 -8.73 14.23 -21.08
C ASP A 198 -8.34 14.83 -19.73
N ARG A 199 -9.34 15.13 -18.89
CA ARG A 199 -9.14 15.61 -17.51
C ARG A 199 -9.18 14.50 -16.46
N ILE A 200 -9.47 13.27 -16.84
CA ILE A 200 -9.48 12.11 -15.93
C ILE A 200 -8.05 11.63 -15.74
N LEU A 201 -7.45 11.05 -16.76
CA LEU A 201 -6.10 10.51 -16.71
C LEU A 201 -5.02 11.50 -17.23
N ARG A 202 -5.42 12.62 -17.85
CA ARG A 202 -4.53 13.72 -18.27
C ARG A 202 -3.40 13.29 -19.22
N GLY A 203 -3.66 12.27 -20.02
CA GLY A 203 -2.65 11.71 -20.92
C GLY A 203 -1.61 10.83 -20.22
N ALA A 204 -1.90 10.34 -19.01
CA ALA A 204 -1.04 9.38 -18.35
C ALA A 204 -0.84 8.12 -19.20
N THR A 205 0.41 7.65 -19.27
CA THR A 205 0.79 6.44 -20.01
C THR A 205 0.83 5.20 -19.13
N ALA A 206 0.64 5.38 -17.81
CA ALA A 206 0.51 4.30 -16.84
C ALA A 206 -0.43 4.73 -15.70
N VAL A 207 -1.20 3.78 -15.17
CA VAL A 207 -2.03 3.93 -13.98
C VAL A 207 -1.77 2.75 -13.04
N LEU A 208 -1.43 3.04 -11.81
CA LEU A 208 -1.32 2.05 -10.74
C LEU A 208 -2.60 2.08 -9.89
N LEU A 209 -3.35 0.98 -9.89
CA LEU A 209 -4.50 0.77 -9.02
C LEU A 209 -4.04 -0.01 -7.79
N ILE A 210 -4.24 0.56 -6.62
CA ILE A 210 -4.00 -0.10 -5.33
C ILE A 210 -5.35 -0.51 -4.77
N HIS A 211 -5.51 -1.78 -4.46
CA HIS A 211 -6.78 -2.33 -4.00
C HIS A 211 -6.59 -3.28 -2.82
N ALA A 212 -7.62 -3.41 -2.01
CA ALA A 212 -7.69 -4.34 -0.89
C ALA A 212 -8.94 -5.21 -1.00
N PRO A 213 -8.99 -6.40 -0.37
CA PRO A 213 -10.22 -7.15 -0.22
C PRO A 213 -11.30 -6.31 0.47
N LYS A 214 -12.55 -6.48 0.06
CA LYS A 214 -13.68 -5.72 0.62
C LYS A 214 -13.83 -5.92 2.12
N GLU A 215 -13.45 -7.09 2.60
CA GLU A 215 -13.51 -7.51 4.00
C GLU A 215 -12.35 -6.98 4.84
N SER A 216 -11.33 -6.38 4.21
CA SER A 216 -10.18 -5.82 4.94
C SER A 216 -10.60 -4.63 5.78
N ARG A 217 -10.47 -4.76 7.10
CA ARG A 217 -10.85 -3.71 8.06
C ARG A 217 -10.06 -2.42 7.87
N PHE A 218 -8.79 -2.51 7.50
CA PHE A 218 -7.86 -1.39 7.34
C PHE A 218 -7.38 -1.21 5.89
N GLY A 219 -8.10 -1.80 4.94
CA GLY A 219 -7.65 -1.80 3.54
C GLY A 219 -7.51 -0.41 2.93
N ALA A 220 -8.34 0.55 3.33
CA ALA A 220 -8.26 1.92 2.84
C ALA A 220 -7.05 2.66 3.43
N GLU A 221 -6.78 2.49 4.72
CA GLU A 221 -5.64 3.09 5.42
C GLU A 221 -4.32 2.52 4.88
N ASP A 222 -4.23 1.21 4.76
CA ASP A 222 -3.07 0.51 4.20
C ASP A 222 -2.81 0.96 2.75
N ALA A 223 -3.87 1.07 1.92
CA ALA A 223 -3.75 1.54 0.54
C ALA A 223 -3.28 3.00 0.46
N ASN A 224 -3.67 3.87 1.40
CA ASN A 224 -3.18 5.25 1.46
C ASN A 224 -1.69 5.31 1.82
N LEU A 225 -1.20 4.44 2.70
CA LEU A 225 0.23 4.35 3.01
C LEU A 225 1.03 3.86 1.79
N ALA A 226 0.52 2.84 1.10
CA ALA A 226 1.12 2.35 -0.14
C ALA A 226 1.13 3.42 -1.24
N TYR A 227 0.03 4.17 -1.40
CA TYR A 227 -0.04 5.31 -2.32
C TYR A 227 1.00 6.39 -1.98
N GLN A 228 1.17 6.71 -0.70
CA GLN A 228 2.17 7.71 -0.28
C GLN A 228 3.58 7.27 -0.68
N ASN A 229 3.95 6.01 -0.41
CA ASN A 229 5.26 5.47 -0.81
C ASN A 229 5.44 5.51 -2.34
N ALA A 230 4.44 5.03 -3.10
CA ALA A 230 4.46 5.08 -4.56
C ALA A 230 4.65 6.51 -5.08
N SER A 231 3.96 7.48 -4.48
CA SER A 231 3.97 8.88 -4.90
C SER A 231 5.28 9.61 -4.55
N LEU A 232 6.04 9.12 -3.59
CA LEU A 232 7.39 9.63 -3.28
C LEU A 232 8.46 9.03 -4.20
N MET A 233 8.21 7.81 -4.71
CA MET A 233 9.11 7.12 -5.63
C MET A 233 8.93 7.57 -7.08
N ALA A 234 7.72 8.01 -7.47
CA ALA A 234 7.37 8.47 -8.82
C ALA A 234 7.80 9.93 -9.06
#